data_28fb361f67e7c026c993ed2cb43a19c0
#
_entry.id   28fb361f67e7c026c993ed2cb43a19c0
#
_cell.length_a   1.000
_cell.length_b   1.000
_cell.length_c   1.000
_cell.angle_alpha   90.00
_cell.angle_beta   90.00
_cell.angle_gamma   90.00
#
_symmetry.space_group_name_H-M   'P 1'
#
loop_
_entity.id
_entity.type
_entity.pdbx_description
1 polymer ?
#
loop_
_entity_poly.entity_id
_entity_poly.type
_entity_poly.pdbx_seq_one_letter_code
_entity_poly.pdbx_strand_id
1 'polypeptide(L)'
;MCIRDRVINGALEDLTAITGQKPQLRRAKSSIANFKLREGMPIGAKVTLRGDRMWEFLDRLLTVALPRIRDFRGLSDKQFDGNGNYTFGLSEQTMFYEIDVDKIDRPRGMDITVVTTATNDEEGRALLRHFGFPFKDKDGKMQRP
;
A
#
# COMPACT_ATOMS: atom_id res chain seq x y z
N MET A 1 -10.67 -23.58 12.80
CA MET A 1 -10.06 -22.47 12.04
C MET A 1 -10.16 -21.19 12.86
N CYS A 2 -9.04 -20.56 13.20
CA CYS A 2 -9.02 -19.34 13.99
C CYS A 2 -9.63 -18.18 13.19
N ILE A 3 -10.31 -17.25 13.85
CA ILE A 3 -10.85 -16.03 13.20
C ILE A 3 -9.75 -15.26 12.48
N ARG A 4 -8.53 -15.25 13.03
CA ARG A 4 -7.37 -14.63 12.39
C ARG A 4 -7.01 -15.26 11.05
N ASP A 5 -7.07 -16.58 10.93
CA ASP A 5 -6.73 -17.26 9.66
C ASP A 5 -7.69 -16.87 8.55
N ARG A 6 -8.96 -16.74 8.88
CA ARG A 6 -9.98 -16.29 7.92
C ARG A 6 -9.75 -14.85 7.46
N VAL A 7 -9.40 -13.96 8.39
CA VAL A 7 -9.09 -12.56 8.09
C VAL A 7 -7.84 -12.43 7.22
N ILE A 8 -6.79 -13.19 7.50
CA ILE A 8 -5.56 -13.20 6.70
C ILE A 8 -5.81 -13.78 5.31
N ASN A 9 -6.61 -14.83 5.18
CA ASN A 9 -6.96 -15.39 3.86
C ASN A 9 -7.69 -14.35 2.99
N GLY A 10 -8.62 -13.58 3.57
CA GLY A 10 -9.26 -12.48 2.87
C GLY A 10 -8.26 -11.41 2.41
N ALA A 11 -7.27 -11.07 3.24
CA ALA A 11 -6.21 -10.15 2.86
C ALA A 11 -5.32 -10.69 1.72
N LEU A 12 -5.01 -11.98 1.73
CA LEU A 12 -4.26 -12.63 0.65
C LEU A 12 -5.03 -12.60 -0.68
N GLU A 13 -6.33 -12.86 -0.65
CA GLU A 13 -7.19 -12.80 -1.82
C GLU A 13 -7.27 -11.38 -2.40
N ASP A 14 -7.44 -10.38 -1.53
CA ASP A 14 -7.50 -8.97 -1.93
C ASP A 14 -6.19 -8.52 -2.57
N LEU A 15 -5.04 -8.86 -1.97
CA LEU A 15 -3.73 -8.53 -2.55
C LEU A 15 -3.50 -9.24 -3.89
N THR A 16 -3.93 -10.48 -4.03
CA THR A 16 -3.83 -11.21 -5.29
C THR A 16 -4.65 -10.51 -6.38
N ALA A 17 -5.86 -10.09 -6.07
CA ALA A 17 -6.70 -9.36 -7.01
C ALA A 17 -6.11 -8.00 -7.41
N ILE A 18 -5.56 -7.26 -6.45
CA ILE A 18 -4.99 -5.92 -6.68
C ILE A 18 -3.70 -5.99 -7.50
N THR A 19 -2.81 -6.91 -7.16
CA THR A 19 -1.45 -6.94 -7.72
C THR A 19 -1.29 -7.92 -8.88
N GLY A 20 -2.19 -8.90 -9.00
CA GLY A 20 -2.06 -9.98 -9.98
C GLY A 20 -0.94 -10.97 -9.66
N GLN A 21 -0.38 -10.93 -8.47
CA GLN A 21 0.72 -11.78 -8.03
C GLN A 21 0.39 -12.38 -6.66
N LYS A 22 0.83 -13.62 -6.44
CA LYS A 22 0.59 -14.31 -5.16
C LYS A 22 1.36 -13.62 -4.03
N PRO A 23 0.67 -13.12 -2.98
CA PRO A 23 1.32 -12.50 -1.84
C PRO A 23 1.98 -13.53 -0.91
N GLN A 24 2.93 -13.05 -0.12
CA GLN A 24 3.57 -13.85 0.92
C GLN A 24 2.82 -13.70 2.23
N LEU A 25 2.58 -14.81 2.90
CA LEU A 25 2.09 -14.81 4.27
C LEU A 25 3.24 -14.45 5.22
N ARG A 26 3.01 -13.48 6.09
CA ARG A 26 3.98 -13.07 7.10
C ARG A 26 3.56 -13.62 8.46
N ARG A 27 4.51 -14.28 9.13
CA ARG A 27 4.30 -14.89 10.44
C ARG A 27 5.05 -14.12 11.51
N ALA A 28 4.55 -14.18 12.75
CA ALA A 28 5.20 -13.56 13.89
C ALA A 28 6.57 -14.21 14.15
N LYS A 29 7.58 -13.37 14.37
CA LYS A 29 8.95 -13.84 14.70
C LYS A 29 9.14 -14.10 16.18
N SER A 30 8.33 -13.47 17.04
CA SER A 30 8.41 -13.59 18.49
C SER A 30 7.03 -13.58 19.12
N SER A 31 6.93 -14.14 20.32
CA SER A 31 5.69 -14.16 21.08
C SER A 31 5.56 -12.89 21.93
N ILE A 32 4.38 -12.26 21.93
CA ILE A 32 4.05 -11.10 22.76
C ILE A 32 2.76 -11.39 23.51
N ALA A 33 2.86 -11.62 24.82
CA ALA A 33 1.75 -12.05 25.66
C ALA A 33 0.62 -11.00 25.74
N ASN A 34 0.95 -9.72 25.82
CA ASN A 34 -0.03 -8.62 25.91
C ASN A 34 -0.95 -8.55 24.67
N PHE A 35 -0.46 -8.97 23.51
CA PHE A 35 -1.22 -9.01 22.27
C PHE A 35 -1.77 -10.40 21.94
N LYS A 36 -1.62 -11.36 22.83
CA LYS A 36 -1.97 -12.78 22.61
C LYS A 36 -1.36 -13.33 21.32
N LEU A 37 -0.12 -12.94 21.06
CA LEU A 37 0.63 -13.29 19.87
C LEU A 37 1.64 -14.39 20.21
N ARG A 38 1.64 -15.46 19.41
CA ARG A 38 2.63 -16.55 19.50
C ARG A 38 3.51 -16.55 18.25
N GLU A 39 4.75 -16.97 18.42
CA GLU A 39 5.67 -17.19 17.31
C GLU A 39 5.05 -18.14 16.27
N GLY A 40 5.21 -17.81 14.99
CA GLY A 40 4.66 -18.58 13.88
C GLY A 40 3.21 -18.30 13.53
N MET A 41 2.50 -17.47 14.31
CA MET A 41 1.12 -17.08 13.94
C MET A 41 1.11 -16.18 12.71
N PRO A 42 0.16 -16.37 11.76
CA PRO A 42 0.01 -15.47 10.64
C PRO A 42 -0.50 -14.10 11.12
N ILE A 43 0.24 -13.05 10.79
CA ILE A 43 -0.06 -11.68 11.24
C ILE A 43 -0.30 -10.70 10.11
N GLY A 44 0.10 -11.03 8.89
CA GLY A 44 -0.05 -10.13 7.75
C GLY A 44 0.29 -10.78 6.43
N ALA A 45 0.17 -9.98 5.39
CA ALA A 45 0.50 -10.38 4.04
C ALA A 45 1.32 -9.29 3.36
N LYS A 46 2.20 -9.67 2.47
CA LYS A 46 3.11 -8.79 1.75
C LYS A 46 3.29 -9.28 0.32
N VAL A 47 3.39 -8.34 -0.61
CA VAL A 47 3.76 -8.63 -1.98
C VAL A 47 4.80 -7.63 -2.46
N THR A 48 5.80 -8.11 -3.20
CA THR A 48 6.82 -7.27 -3.82
C THR A 48 6.65 -7.32 -5.32
N LEU A 49 6.44 -6.16 -5.94
CA LEU A 49 6.27 -6.02 -7.38
C LEU A 49 7.53 -5.45 -8.01
N ARG A 50 7.94 -6.02 -9.15
CA ARG A 50 9.12 -5.61 -9.90
C ARG A 50 8.84 -5.72 -11.41
N GLY A 51 9.59 -4.92 -12.19
CA GLY A 51 9.48 -4.94 -13.64
C GLY A 51 8.11 -4.47 -14.14
N ASP A 52 7.58 -5.12 -15.16
CA ASP A 52 6.33 -4.72 -15.81
C ASP A 52 5.13 -4.69 -14.87
N ARG A 53 5.04 -5.66 -13.95
CA ARG A 53 3.95 -5.70 -12.97
C ARG A 53 3.97 -4.53 -12.01
N MET A 54 5.16 -4.06 -11.64
CA MET A 54 5.34 -2.86 -10.82
C MET A 54 4.82 -1.62 -11.56
N TRP A 55 5.18 -1.46 -12.83
CA TRP A 55 4.74 -0.31 -13.64
C TRP A 55 3.25 -0.33 -13.89
N GLU A 56 2.67 -1.48 -14.20
CA GLU A 56 1.22 -1.63 -14.38
C GLU A 56 0.45 -1.29 -13.09
N PHE A 57 0.93 -1.77 -11.97
CA PHE A 57 0.33 -1.46 -10.66
C PHE A 57 0.42 0.03 -10.34
N LEU A 58 1.59 0.64 -10.57
CA LEU A 58 1.80 2.06 -10.32
C LEU A 58 0.86 2.92 -11.18
N ASP A 59 0.72 2.61 -12.45
CA ASP A 59 -0.19 3.30 -13.35
C ASP A 59 -1.64 3.21 -12.86
N ARG A 60 -2.13 2.04 -12.52
CA ARG A 60 -3.48 1.86 -11.99
C ARG A 60 -3.68 2.59 -10.66
N LEU A 61 -2.68 2.59 -9.80
CA LEU A 61 -2.72 3.30 -8.52
C LEU A 61 -2.90 4.80 -8.73
N LEU A 62 -2.12 5.40 -9.62
CA LEU A 62 -2.13 6.84 -9.86
C LEU A 62 -3.34 7.31 -10.66
N THR A 63 -3.80 6.52 -11.62
CA THR A 63 -4.87 6.94 -12.54
C THR A 63 -6.26 6.57 -12.08
N VAL A 64 -6.41 5.47 -11.37
CA VAL A 64 -7.72 4.91 -10.97
C VAL A 64 -7.92 4.91 -9.47
N ALA A 65 -7.00 4.33 -8.71
CA ALA A 65 -7.20 4.09 -7.28
C ALA A 65 -7.16 5.36 -6.44
N LEU A 66 -6.14 6.19 -6.59
CA LEU A 66 -6.01 7.42 -5.79
C LEU A 66 -7.16 8.41 -6.02
N PRO A 67 -7.64 8.66 -7.25
CA PRO A 67 -8.78 9.55 -7.46
C PRO A 67 -10.10 9.04 -6.86
N ARG A 68 -10.20 7.74 -6.56
CA ARG A 68 -11.40 7.13 -5.96
C ARG A 68 -11.42 7.23 -4.44
N ILE A 69 -10.34 7.67 -3.81
CA ILE A 69 -10.31 7.86 -2.36
C ILE A 69 -11.26 9.01 -2.00
N ARG A 70 -12.16 8.72 -1.06
CA ARG A 70 -13.10 9.71 -0.55
C ARG A 70 -12.34 10.78 0.23
N ASP A 71 -12.63 12.07 -0.06
CA ASP A 71 -11.98 13.23 0.57
C ASP A 71 -10.46 13.24 0.39
N PHE A 72 -9.96 12.72 -0.74
CA PHE A 72 -8.54 12.70 -1.02
C PHE A 72 -7.98 14.11 -1.24
N ARG A 73 -7.03 14.51 -0.38
CA ARG A 73 -6.41 15.84 -0.39
C ARG A 73 -4.96 15.85 -0.86
N GLY A 74 -4.47 14.76 -1.38
CA GLY A 74 -3.09 14.58 -1.82
C GLY A 74 -2.25 13.79 -0.82
N LEU A 75 -1.03 13.44 -1.23
CA LEU A 75 -0.08 12.69 -0.43
C LEU A 75 0.90 13.64 0.26
N SER A 76 1.31 13.30 1.48
CA SER A 76 2.34 14.06 2.20
C SER A 76 3.70 13.87 1.53
N ASP A 77 4.44 14.94 1.31
CA ASP A 77 5.80 14.91 0.79
C ASP A 77 6.85 14.59 1.86
N LYS A 78 6.44 14.39 3.11
CA LYS A 78 7.32 14.16 4.26
C LYS A 78 7.53 12.69 4.61
N GLN A 79 6.93 11.77 3.87
CA GLN A 79 6.95 10.33 4.16
C GLN A 79 8.10 9.58 3.47
N PHE A 80 9.24 10.23 3.31
CA PHE A 80 10.48 9.64 2.83
C PHE A 80 11.34 9.13 4.00
N ASP A 81 12.13 8.09 3.74
CA ASP A 81 12.97 7.44 4.75
C ASP A 81 14.40 8.03 4.90
N GLY A 82 14.73 9.05 4.14
CA GLY A 82 16.09 9.61 4.07
C GLY A 82 16.92 9.07 2.91
N ASN A 83 16.53 7.97 2.28
CA ASN A 83 17.23 7.31 1.17
C ASN A 83 16.45 7.39 -0.15
N GLY A 84 15.44 8.24 -0.24
CA GLY A 84 14.63 8.40 -1.43
C GLY A 84 13.49 7.39 -1.59
N ASN A 85 13.23 6.54 -0.61
CA ASN A 85 12.11 5.62 -0.61
C ASN A 85 10.88 6.29 0.00
N TYR A 86 9.72 6.07 -0.58
CA TYR A 86 8.48 6.69 -0.16
C TYR A 86 7.48 5.66 0.33
N THR A 87 6.87 5.89 1.49
CA THR A 87 5.84 5.02 2.05
C THR A 87 4.60 5.83 2.37
N PHE A 88 3.44 5.33 1.98
CA PHE A 88 2.15 5.91 2.35
C PHE A 88 1.14 4.83 2.69
N GLY A 89 0.21 5.15 3.57
CA GLY A 89 -0.84 4.24 4.00
C GLY A 89 -2.16 4.53 3.30
N LEU A 90 -2.91 3.47 3.01
CA LEU A 90 -4.27 3.50 2.52
C LEU A 90 -5.20 2.91 3.58
N SER A 91 -6.31 3.57 3.86
CA SER A 91 -7.23 3.14 4.91
C SER A 91 -8.13 1.97 4.51
N GLU A 92 -8.43 1.84 3.22
CA GLU A 92 -9.34 0.83 2.70
C GLU A 92 -8.86 0.28 1.36
N GLN A 93 -9.09 -1.02 1.13
CA GLN A 93 -8.78 -1.66 -0.15
C GLN A 93 -9.83 -1.40 -1.23
N THR A 94 -10.99 -0.87 -0.87
CA THR A 94 -12.14 -0.70 -1.77
C THR A 94 -11.93 0.33 -2.88
N MET A 95 -10.88 1.15 -2.79
CA MET A 95 -10.51 2.10 -3.82
C MET A 95 -10.02 1.44 -5.12
N PHE A 96 -9.52 0.22 -5.03
CA PHE A 96 -9.10 -0.55 -6.20
C PHE A 96 -10.33 -1.14 -6.90
N TYR A 97 -10.44 -0.93 -8.20
CA TYR A 97 -11.59 -1.43 -8.96
C TYR A 97 -11.62 -2.96 -9.08
N GLU A 98 -10.49 -3.61 -8.88
CA GLU A 98 -10.36 -5.07 -8.87
C GLU A 98 -11.04 -5.72 -7.67
N ILE A 99 -11.33 -4.93 -6.63
CA ILE A 99 -12.00 -5.40 -5.44
C ILE A 99 -13.51 -5.21 -5.58
N ASP A 100 -14.23 -6.31 -5.47
CA ASP A 100 -15.69 -6.28 -5.42
C ASP A 100 -16.15 -5.92 -4.01
N VAL A 101 -16.75 -4.74 -3.87
CA VAL A 101 -17.21 -4.21 -2.59
C VAL A 101 -18.22 -5.14 -1.90
N ASP A 102 -19.03 -5.84 -2.69
CA ASP A 102 -20.06 -6.75 -2.15
C ASP A 102 -19.48 -8.05 -1.58
N LYS A 103 -18.23 -8.39 -1.94
CA LYS A 103 -17.56 -9.62 -1.52
C LYS A 103 -16.57 -9.44 -0.38
N ILE A 104 -16.29 -8.20 0.02
CA ILE A 104 -15.37 -7.96 1.12
C ILE A 104 -16.04 -8.27 2.45
N ASP A 105 -15.30 -8.93 3.32
CA ASP A 105 -15.75 -9.22 4.68
C ASP A 105 -15.54 -8.04 5.62
N ARG A 106 -14.50 -7.24 5.41
CA ARG A 106 -14.20 -6.04 6.20
C ARG A 106 -13.21 -5.12 5.48
N PRO A 107 -13.24 -3.80 5.77
CA PRO A 107 -12.21 -2.88 5.31
C PRO A 107 -10.84 -3.24 5.87
N ARG A 108 -9.80 -3.17 5.03
CA ARG A 108 -8.41 -3.40 5.41
C ARG A 108 -7.56 -2.24 4.94
N GLY A 109 -6.71 -1.73 5.84
CA GLY A 109 -5.68 -0.80 5.47
C GLY A 109 -4.46 -1.51 4.89
N MET A 110 -3.65 -0.78 4.13
CA MET A 110 -2.37 -1.27 3.61
C MET A 110 -1.36 -0.15 3.51
N ASP A 111 -0.09 -0.51 3.62
CA ASP A 111 1.01 0.39 3.35
C ASP A 111 1.64 0.06 2.01
N ILE A 112 1.88 1.09 1.22
CA ILE A 112 2.55 0.97 -0.07
C ILE A 112 3.89 1.69 0.02
N THR A 113 4.98 0.96 -0.22
CA THR A 113 6.33 1.50 -0.22
C THR A 113 6.88 1.48 -1.64
N VAL A 114 7.29 2.63 -2.12
CA VAL A 114 7.96 2.80 -3.41
C VAL A 114 9.45 2.90 -3.17
N VAL A 115 10.19 1.88 -3.57
CA VAL A 115 11.65 1.83 -3.45
C VAL A 115 12.28 2.37 -4.72
N THR A 116 13.13 3.39 -4.57
CA THR A 116 13.80 4.06 -5.69
C THR A 116 15.31 3.93 -5.59
N THR A 117 16.01 4.24 -6.67
CA THR A 117 17.48 4.31 -6.71
C THR A 117 18.02 5.70 -6.36
N ALA A 118 17.15 6.62 -5.97
CA ALA A 118 17.53 7.96 -5.55
C ALA A 118 18.47 7.90 -4.32
N THR A 119 19.43 8.80 -4.26
CA THR A 119 20.40 8.85 -3.16
C THR A 119 19.89 9.64 -1.96
N ASN A 120 18.94 10.54 -2.18
CA ASN A 120 18.34 11.37 -1.14
C ASN A 120 16.83 11.58 -1.39
N ASP A 121 16.16 12.19 -0.44
CA ASP A 121 14.71 12.41 -0.51
C ASP A 121 14.31 13.43 -1.59
N GLU A 122 15.16 14.41 -1.88
CA GLU A 122 14.87 15.41 -2.91
C GLU A 122 14.80 14.79 -4.30
N GLU A 123 15.75 13.91 -4.62
CA GLU A 123 15.75 13.15 -5.87
C GLU A 123 14.53 12.22 -5.95
N GLY A 124 14.22 11.52 -4.87
CA GLY A 124 13.04 10.65 -4.78
C GLY A 124 11.76 11.43 -4.99
N ARG A 125 11.63 12.59 -4.37
CA ARG A 125 10.46 13.48 -4.53
C ARG A 125 10.31 13.96 -5.97
N ALA A 126 11.40 14.40 -6.60
CA ALA A 126 11.39 14.83 -7.99
C ALA A 126 10.96 13.69 -8.94
N LEU A 127 11.49 12.49 -8.73
CA LEU A 127 11.12 11.29 -9.50
C LEU A 127 9.63 11.00 -9.40
N LEU A 128 9.09 10.95 -8.20
CA LEU A 128 7.68 10.65 -7.99
C LEU A 128 6.76 11.73 -8.54
N ARG A 129 7.15 13.00 -8.48
CA ARG A 129 6.40 14.09 -9.12
C ARG A 129 6.31 13.91 -10.63
N HIS A 130 7.39 13.49 -11.28
CA HIS A 130 7.40 13.21 -12.71
C HIS A 130 6.46 12.05 -13.10
N PHE A 131 6.26 11.10 -12.20
CA PHE A 131 5.27 10.03 -12.41
C PHE A 131 3.83 10.47 -12.19
N GLY A 132 3.60 11.66 -11.66
CA GLY A 132 2.27 12.18 -11.42
C GLY A 132 1.72 11.92 -10.03
N PHE A 133 2.56 11.67 -9.03
CA PHE A 133 2.12 11.57 -7.64
C PHE A 133 1.51 12.88 -7.17
N PRO A 134 0.28 12.85 -6.64
CA PRO A 134 -0.43 14.05 -6.21
C PRO A 134 0.02 14.51 -4.82
N PHE A 135 1.23 15.07 -4.71
CA PHE A 135 1.72 15.63 -3.45
C PHE A 135 0.98 16.91 -3.07
N LYS A 136 0.88 17.16 -1.77
CA LYS A 136 0.35 18.41 -1.24
C LYS A 136 1.41 19.51 -1.30
N ASP A 137 0.97 20.73 -1.64
CA ASP A 137 1.77 21.93 -1.46
C ASP A 137 1.89 22.33 0.02
N LYS A 138 2.78 23.29 0.30
CA LYS A 138 2.91 23.90 1.63
C LYS A 138 1.58 24.45 2.16
N ASP A 139 0.70 24.86 1.27
CA ASP A 139 -0.64 25.37 1.58
C ASP A 139 -1.71 24.28 1.71
N GLY A 140 -1.30 23.01 1.68
CA GLY A 140 -2.22 21.88 1.80
C GLY A 140 -3.08 21.62 0.56
N LYS A 141 -2.80 22.28 -0.55
CA LYS A 141 -3.48 22.06 -1.83
C LYS A 141 -2.77 20.95 -2.62
N MET A 142 -3.55 20.13 -3.28
CA MET A 142 -3.03 19.07 -4.13
C MET A 142 -2.44 19.65 -5.42
N GLN A 143 -1.16 19.38 -5.68
CA GLN A 143 -0.57 19.67 -6.97
C GLN A 143 -1.11 18.68 -7.99
N ARG A 144 -1.79 19.20 -9.00
CA ARG A 144 -2.11 18.40 -10.19
C ARG A 144 -0.91 18.44 -11.12
N PRO A 145 -0.59 17.32 -11.75
CA PRO A 145 0.49 17.29 -12.75
C PRO A 145 0.21 18.18 -13.94
#